data_8cad5e4c8561c0f18ceca319f41fda49
#
_entry.id   8cad5e4c8561c0f18ceca319f41fda49
#
_cell.length_a   1.000
_cell.length_b   1.000
_cell.length_c   1.000
_cell.angle_alpha   90.00
_cell.angle_beta   90.00
_cell.angle_gamma   90.00
#
_symmetry.space_group_name_H-M   'P 1'
#
loop_
_entity.id
_entity.type
_entity.pdbx_description
1 polymer ?
#
loop_
_entity_poly.entity_id
_entity_poly.type
_entity_poly.pdbx_seq_one_letter_code
_entity_poly.pdbx_strand_id
1 'polypeptide(L)'
;MNLFITYYWLTNLLLYVIINISVYYDWNGYMIETFEEFENWLMTEDCFDNHDVSHIDNDGNQHYLKHSEYISYLGEVTVLIANKATIKVEQIEKWFPHIAGTAHAFYNNDNGPSLDTHTDPIDVLIECIAGKKTLEVEGKEYTLEPRDKIGIAKNTEHRALNYEKALMISYGIGDTETLTRIRKND
;
A
#
# COMPACT_ATOMS: atom_id res chain seq x y z
N MET A 1 53.26 3.91 1.61
CA MET A 1 52.46 2.80 1.03
C MET A 1 51.09 2.60 1.71
N ASN A 2 50.49 3.64 2.26
CA ASN A 2 49.25 3.52 3.02
C ASN A 2 48.10 4.42 2.52
N LEU A 3 48.30 5.24 1.49
CA LEU A 3 47.21 6.13 0.98
C LEU A 3 46.30 5.43 -0.04
N PHE A 4 46.81 4.43 -0.77
CA PHE A 4 46.05 3.73 -1.81
C PHE A 4 45.02 2.73 -1.23
N ILE A 5 45.30 2.14 -0.07
CA ILE A 5 44.38 1.17 0.56
C ILE A 5 43.19 1.88 1.20
N THR A 6 43.39 3.07 1.77
CA THR A 6 42.27 3.85 2.37
C THR A 6 41.31 4.37 1.33
N TYR A 7 41.77 4.73 0.13
CA TYR A 7 40.90 5.16 -0.98
C TYR A 7 40.07 4.01 -1.54
N TYR A 8 40.63 2.80 -1.60
CA TYR A 8 39.93 1.62 -2.08
C TYR A 8 38.80 1.17 -1.14
N TRP A 9 38.99 1.30 0.16
CA TRP A 9 37.96 1.01 1.17
C TRP A 9 36.87 2.06 1.20
N LEU A 10 37.19 3.34 1.07
CA LEU A 10 36.18 4.40 1.02
C LEU A 10 35.30 4.33 -0.24
N THR A 11 35.94 4.05 -1.38
CA THR A 11 35.16 3.92 -2.65
C THR A 11 34.29 2.67 -2.67
N ASN A 12 34.74 1.56 -2.12
CA ASN A 12 33.92 0.35 -1.99
C ASN A 12 32.81 0.51 -0.95
N LEU A 13 33.06 1.21 0.16
CA LEU A 13 32.02 1.51 1.13
C LEU A 13 30.99 2.48 0.56
N LEU A 14 31.43 3.51 -0.18
CA LEU A 14 30.54 4.44 -0.88
C LEU A 14 29.74 3.73 -1.98
N LEU A 15 30.39 2.83 -2.74
CA LEU A 15 29.74 2.01 -3.75
C LEU A 15 28.74 1.01 -3.12
N TYR A 16 29.10 0.42 -1.98
CA TYR A 16 28.21 -0.48 -1.23
C TYR A 16 27.01 0.27 -0.62
N VAL A 17 27.23 1.48 -0.11
CA VAL A 17 26.16 2.37 0.36
C VAL A 17 25.31 2.85 -0.80
N ILE A 18 25.90 3.24 -1.95
CA ILE A 18 25.16 3.64 -3.15
C ILE A 18 24.40 2.45 -3.74
N ILE A 19 24.99 1.25 -3.79
CA ILE A 19 24.32 0.04 -4.29
C ILE A 19 23.21 -0.40 -3.32
N ASN A 20 23.40 -0.34 -2.00
CA ASN A 20 22.33 -0.64 -1.06
C ASN A 20 21.25 0.45 -1.03
N ILE A 21 21.61 1.72 -1.20
CA ILE A 21 20.64 2.79 -1.39
C ILE A 21 19.90 2.57 -2.73
N SER A 22 20.58 2.23 -3.83
CA SER A 22 19.94 1.97 -5.11
C SER A 22 19.11 0.68 -5.14
N VAL A 23 19.45 -0.34 -4.39
CA VAL A 23 18.62 -1.55 -4.25
C VAL A 23 17.33 -1.27 -3.46
N TYR A 24 17.35 -0.27 -2.57
CA TYR A 24 16.13 0.24 -1.91
C TYR A 24 15.44 1.37 -2.68
N TYR A 25 16.09 1.98 -3.68
CA TYR A 25 15.64 3.19 -4.37
C TYR A 25 15.55 3.05 -5.90
N ASP A 26 15.58 1.82 -6.45
CA ASP A 26 15.42 1.66 -7.89
C ASP A 26 13.97 1.37 -8.23
N TRP A 27 13.30 2.42 -8.54
CA TRP A 27 12.10 2.70 -9.33
C TRP A 27 11.62 4.13 -9.00
N ASN A 28 12.31 5.17 -9.51
CA ASN A 28 12.02 6.58 -9.22
C ASN A 28 12.04 7.01 -7.74
N GLY A 29 12.58 6.20 -6.84
CA GLY A 29 13.03 6.62 -5.51
C GLY A 29 11.97 6.95 -4.46
N TYR A 30 10.71 6.60 -4.65
CA TYR A 30 9.68 6.89 -3.66
C TYR A 30 9.22 5.61 -2.94
N MET A 31 9.72 5.40 -1.74
CA MET A 31 8.95 4.64 -0.74
C MET A 31 7.88 5.59 -0.19
N ILE A 32 6.61 5.24 -0.35
CA ILE A 32 5.50 5.96 0.25
C ILE A 32 5.40 5.48 1.70
N GLU A 33 5.76 6.34 2.64
CA GLU A 33 5.70 6.05 4.08
C GLU A 33 4.73 7.00 4.81
N THR A 34 4.28 8.05 4.15
CA THR A 34 3.42 9.09 4.72
C THR A 34 2.18 9.34 3.88
N PHE A 35 1.17 9.94 4.50
CA PHE A 35 -0.03 10.39 3.80
C PHE A 35 0.28 11.42 2.72
N GLU A 36 1.15 12.39 3.04
CA GLU A 36 1.51 13.46 2.11
C GLU A 36 2.19 12.91 0.85
N GLU A 37 3.10 11.96 1.01
CA GLU A 37 3.75 11.28 -0.12
C GLU A 37 2.75 10.53 -0.97
N PHE A 38 1.81 9.81 -0.35
CA PHE A 38 0.76 9.10 -1.09
C PHE A 38 -0.20 10.07 -1.80
N GLU A 39 -0.64 11.12 -1.13
CA GLU A 39 -1.51 12.15 -1.71
C GLU A 39 -0.81 12.85 -2.89
N ASN A 40 0.47 13.20 -2.76
CA ASN A 40 1.26 13.79 -3.83
C ASN A 40 1.43 12.82 -5.01
N TRP A 41 1.74 11.54 -4.73
CA TRP A 41 1.85 10.51 -5.75
C TRP A 41 0.51 10.29 -6.47
N LEU A 42 -0.59 10.26 -5.75
CA LEU A 42 -1.94 10.08 -6.30
C LEU A 42 -2.31 11.21 -7.29
N MET A 43 -1.71 12.39 -7.14
CA MET A 43 -1.91 13.55 -8.03
C MET A 43 -0.95 13.56 -9.24
N THR A 44 -0.13 12.54 -9.43
CA THR A 44 0.79 12.44 -10.57
C THR A 44 0.16 11.69 -11.75
N GLU A 45 0.68 11.95 -12.95
CA GLU A 45 0.25 11.22 -14.16
C GLU A 45 0.46 9.73 -14.04
N ASP A 46 1.59 9.32 -13.46
CA ASP A 46 1.97 7.91 -13.33
C ASP A 46 0.92 7.08 -12.55
N CYS A 47 0.23 7.70 -11.61
CA CYS A 47 -0.82 7.02 -10.84
C CYS A 47 -1.95 6.54 -11.74
N PHE A 48 -2.41 7.38 -12.68
CA PHE A 48 -3.52 7.05 -13.56
C PHE A 48 -3.08 6.30 -14.80
N ASP A 49 -1.84 6.50 -15.26
CA ASP A 49 -1.31 5.83 -16.46
C ASP A 49 -1.06 4.34 -16.25
N ASN A 50 -0.80 3.93 -15.02
CA ASN A 50 -0.36 2.58 -14.71
C ASN A 50 -1.24 1.85 -13.69
N HIS A 51 -2.23 2.53 -13.09
CA HIS A 51 -3.02 2.00 -11.97
C HIS A 51 -4.49 2.30 -12.15
N ASP A 52 -5.31 1.32 -11.81
CA ASP A 52 -6.74 1.51 -11.70
C ASP A 52 -7.06 2.22 -10.39
N VAL A 53 -7.38 3.50 -10.47
CA VAL A 53 -7.82 4.29 -9.32
C VAL A 53 -9.33 4.22 -9.21
N SER A 54 -9.82 3.94 -8.03
CA SER A 54 -11.24 3.94 -7.72
C SER A 54 -11.51 4.59 -6.36
N HIS A 55 -12.77 4.91 -6.10
CA HIS A 55 -13.22 5.28 -4.76
C HIS A 55 -14.32 4.36 -4.28
N ILE A 56 -14.43 4.25 -2.95
CA ILE A 56 -15.50 3.55 -2.26
C ILE A 56 -16.43 4.62 -1.70
N ASP A 57 -17.71 4.56 -2.04
CA ASP A 57 -18.73 5.49 -1.57
C ASP A 57 -19.29 5.10 -0.18
N ASN A 58 -20.21 5.91 0.34
CA ASN A 58 -20.82 5.70 1.66
C ASN A 58 -21.70 4.43 1.74
N ASP A 59 -22.08 3.87 0.61
CA ASP A 59 -22.86 2.63 0.51
C ASP A 59 -21.97 1.40 0.33
N GLY A 60 -20.63 1.58 0.34
CA GLY A 60 -19.65 0.51 0.17
C GLY A 60 -19.41 0.11 -1.28
N ASN A 61 -19.99 0.82 -2.26
CA ASN A 61 -19.78 0.52 -3.67
C ASN A 61 -18.45 1.08 -4.17
N GLN A 62 -17.75 0.30 -4.99
CA GLN A 62 -16.52 0.72 -5.65
C GLN A 62 -16.83 1.32 -7.03
N HIS A 63 -16.34 2.53 -7.27
CA HIS A 63 -16.50 3.28 -8.52
C HIS A 63 -15.11 3.56 -9.13
N TYR A 64 -14.84 2.96 -10.29
CA TYR A 64 -13.60 3.17 -11.01
C TYR A 64 -13.57 4.52 -11.70
N LEU A 65 -12.44 5.23 -11.58
CA LEU A 65 -12.18 6.46 -12.30
C LEU A 65 -11.64 6.12 -13.70
N LYS A 66 -12.23 6.74 -14.74
CA LYS A 66 -11.89 6.42 -16.14
C LYS A 66 -10.63 7.15 -16.60
N HIS A 67 -9.72 6.42 -17.18
CA HIS A 67 -8.43 6.90 -17.68
C HIS A 67 -8.52 8.03 -18.72
N SER A 68 -9.58 8.11 -19.51
CA SER A 68 -9.72 9.07 -20.63
C SER A 68 -9.91 10.54 -20.25
N GLU A 69 -10.02 10.86 -18.95
CA GLU A 69 -10.35 12.20 -18.45
C GLU A 69 -9.32 12.67 -17.41
N TYR A 70 -8.06 12.39 -17.67
CA TYR A 70 -6.94 12.53 -16.75
C TYR A 70 -6.95 13.83 -15.89
N ILE A 71 -7.11 15.00 -16.52
CA ILE A 71 -7.15 16.30 -15.82
C ILE A 71 -8.39 16.39 -14.90
N SER A 72 -9.52 15.81 -15.32
CA SER A 72 -10.73 15.72 -14.50
C SER A 72 -10.52 14.84 -13.28
N TYR A 73 -9.74 13.75 -13.40
CA TYR A 73 -9.46 12.84 -12.29
C TYR A 73 -8.69 13.47 -11.15
N LEU A 74 -7.67 14.30 -11.42
CA LEU A 74 -6.93 14.98 -10.38
C LEU A 74 -7.86 15.87 -9.53
N GLY A 75 -8.75 16.63 -10.18
CA GLY A 75 -9.76 17.43 -9.49
C GLY A 75 -10.78 16.58 -8.74
N GLU A 76 -11.24 15.48 -9.35
CA GLU A 76 -12.19 14.55 -8.75
C GLU A 76 -11.59 13.83 -7.54
N VAL A 77 -10.39 13.30 -7.65
CA VAL A 77 -9.67 12.66 -6.53
C VAL A 77 -9.48 13.65 -5.37
N THR A 78 -9.13 14.91 -5.65
CA THR A 78 -9.03 15.95 -4.61
C THR A 78 -10.37 16.16 -3.89
N VAL A 79 -11.48 16.21 -4.64
CA VAL A 79 -12.84 16.32 -4.08
C VAL A 79 -13.20 15.07 -3.27
N LEU A 80 -12.90 13.89 -3.77
CA LEU A 80 -13.17 12.62 -3.08
C LEU A 80 -12.41 12.52 -1.76
N ILE A 81 -11.13 12.89 -1.74
CA ILE A 81 -10.34 12.96 -0.51
C ILE A 81 -10.97 13.97 0.48
N ALA A 82 -11.34 15.17 0.02
CA ALA A 82 -11.99 16.18 0.85
C ALA A 82 -13.35 15.72 1.41
N ASN A 83 -14.09 14.92 0.63
CA ASN A 83 -15.37 14.32 1.01
C ASN A 83 -15.24 13.00 1.79
N LYS A 84 -14.02 12.66 2.20
CA LYS A 84 -13.72 11.45 3.00
C LYS A 84 -14.00 10.12 2.29
N ALA A 85 -14.05 10.08 0.98
CA ALA A 85 -14.10 8.82 0.26
C ALA A 85 -12.85 7.97 0.55
N THR A 86 -12.99 6.65 0.58
CA THR A 86 -11.84 5.75 0.59
C THR A 86 -11.35 5.57 -0.83
N ILE A 87 -10.09 5.89 -1.07
CA ILE A 87 -9.42 5.71 -2.36
C ILE A 87 -8.75 4.35 -2.39
N LYS A 88 -9.01 3.58 -3.44
CA LYS A 88 -8.35 2.32 -3.74
C LYS A 88 -7.52 2.48 -5.01
N VAL A 89 -6.28 2.03 -4.96
CA VAL A 89 -5.39 1.94 -6.13
C VAL A 89 -4.99 0.49 -6.33
N GLU A 90 -5.23 -0.04 -7.51
CA GLU A 90 -4.89 -1.42 -7.89
C GLU A 90 -3.53 -1.49 -8.60
N GLN A 91 -3.01 -2.71 -8.77
CA GLN A 91 -1.81 -3.00 -9.55
C GLN A 91 -0.56 -2.24 -9.08
N ILE A 92 -0.40 -2.12 -7.76
CA ILE A 92 0.79 -1.50 -7.17
C ILE A 92 1.90 -2.50 -6.84
N GLU A 93 1.77 -3.77 -7.25
CA GLU A 93 2.75 -4.84 -6.99
C GLU A 93 4.16 -4.51 -7.48
N LYS A 94 4.28 -3.70 -8.52
CA LYS A 94 5.59 -3.23 -8.99
C LYS A 94 6.31 -2.33 -7.98
N TRP A 95 5.58 -1.70 -7.06
CA TRP A 95 6.12 -0.87 -5.99
C TRP A 95 6.45 -1.69 -4.74
N PHE A 96 5.82 -2.88 -4.62
CA PHE A 96 5.96 -3.79 -3.49
C PHE A 96 6.20 -5.23 -3.96
N PRO A 97 7.22 -5.49 -4.81
CA PRO A 97 7.36 -6.76 -5.53
C PRO A 97 7.73 -7.96 -4.66
N HIS A 98 8.06 -7.74 -3.39
CA HIS A 98 8.66 -8.80 -2.56
C HIS A 98 7.65 -9.78 -1.96
N ILE A 99 6.35 -9.49 -2.00
CA ILE A 99 5.38 -10.20 -1.18
C ILE A 99 4.30 -10.90 -2.00
N ALA A 100 3.95 -10.41 -3.21
CA ALA A 100 2.66 -10.79 -3.77
C ALA A 100 2.58 -10.96 -5.26
N GLY A 101 1.56 -11.70 -5.71
CA GLY A 101 1.07 -11.70 -7.08
C GLY A 101 0.25 -10.44 -7.41
N THR A 102 -0.41 -9.83 -6.39
CA THR A 102 -1.18 -8.59 -6.53
C THR A 102 -1.00 -7.71 -5.30
N ALA A 103 -1.03 -6.39 -5.47
CA ALA A 103 -1.03 -5.46 -4.36
C ALA A 103 -1.98 -4.29 -4.64
N HIS A 104 -2.75 -3.90 -3.62
CA HIS A 104 -3.71 -2.81 -3.67
C HIS A 104 -3.45 -1.85 -2.52
N ALA A 105 -3.42 -0.54 -2.78
CA ALA A 105 -3.41 0.48 -1.74
C ALA A 105 -4.83 0.92 -1.39
N PHE A 106 -5.09 1.13 -0.10
CA PHE A 106 -6.32 1.72 0.39
C PHE A 106 -5.99 2.91 1.29
N TYR A 107 -6.49 4.07 0.90
CA TYR A 107 -6.36 5.30 1.65
C TYR A 107 -7.73 5.78 2.10
N ASN A 108 -7.92 5.99 3.38
CA ASN A 108 -9.15 6.53 3.94
C ASN A 108 -8.87 7.67 4.92
N ASN A 109 -9.76 8.66 4.95
CA ASN A 109 -9.85 9.63 6.05
C ASN A 109 -10.61 9.04 7.25
N ASP A 110 -10.65 9.80 8.36
CA ASP A 110 -11.42 9.43 9.54
C ASP A 110 -12.88 9.12 9.19
N ASN A 111 -13.37 7.98 9.63
CA ASN A 111 -14.70 7.48 9.33
C ASN A 111 -15.02 7.44 7.82
N GLY A 112 -14.01 7.20 6.99
CA GLY A 112 -14.21 6.97 5.56
C GLY A 112 -15.00 5.68 5.31
N PRO A 113 -15.72 5.58 4.17
CA PRO A 113 -16.47 4.39 3.80
C PRO A 113 -15.54 3.18 3.61
N SER A 114 -16.09 1.99 3.68
CA SER A 114 -15.37 0.72 3.50
C SER A 114 -16.17 -0.22 2.62
N LEU A 115 -15.50 -1.20 2.05
CA LEU A 115 -16.16 -2.36 1.49
C LEU A 115 -16.91 -3.11 2.60
N ASP A 116 -18.06 -3.69 2.24
CA ASP A 116 -18.79 -4.57 3.12
C ASP A 116 -17.98 -5.79 3.56
N THR A 117 -18.47 -6.52 4.55
CA THR A 117 -17.88 -7.79 4.95
C THR A 117 -17.82 -8.74 3.76
N HIS A 118 -16.61 -9.23 3.46
CA HIS A 118 -16.34 -10.09 2.31
C HIS A 118 -15.29 -11.15 2.64
N THR A 119 -15.02 -11.99 1.67
CA THR A 119 -13.94 -13.00 1.71
C THR A 119 -13.10 -12.89 0.44
N ASP A 120 -11.81 -13.13 0.55
CA ASP A 120 -10.93 -13.24 -0.60
C ASP A 120 -10.71 -14.70 -1.01
N PRO A 121 -10.57 -14.98 -2.31
CA PRO A 121 -10.30 -16.34 -2.81
C PRO A 121 -8.85 -16.80 -2.61
N ILE A 122 -7.98 -15.91 -2.15
CA ILE A 122 -6.56 -16.13 -1.88
C ILE A 122 -6.22 -15.67 -0.46
N ASP A 123 -5.09 -16.11 0.08
CA ASP A 123 -4.54 -15.55 1.30
C ASP A 123 -4.12 -14.09 1.05
N VAL A 124 -4.37 -13.21 2.01
CA VAL A 124 -3.95 -11.80 1.94
C VAL A 124 -3.10 -11.43 3.16
N LEU A 125 -2.13 -10.56 2.93
CA LEU A 125 -1.37 -9.88 3.97
C LEU A 125 -1.72 -8.40 3.92
N ILE A 126 -2.17 -7.85 5.03
CA ILE A 126 -2.47 -6.42 5.13
C ILE A 126 -1.38 -5.76 5.98
N GLU A 127 -0.78 -4.70 5.46
CA GLU A 127 0.23 -3.89 6.13
C GLU A 127 -0.29 -2.45 6.30
N CYS A 128 -0.21 -1.91 7.52
CA CYS A 128 -0.46 -0.50 7.76
C CYS A 128 0.80 0.31 7.42
N ILE A 129 0.69 1.26 6.50
CA ILE A 129 1.81 2.12 6.05
C ILE A 129 1.83 3.41 6.87
N ALA A 130 0.68 4.06 7.03
CA ALA A 130 0.57 5.30 7.80
C ALA A 130 -0.78 5.39 8.51
N GLY A 131 -0.81 6.07 9.65
CA GLY A 131 -2.00 6.24 10.48
C GLY A 131 -2.33 5.00 11.30
N LYS A 132 -3.62 4.69 11.47
CA LYS A 132 -4.07 3.55 12.23
C LYS A 132 -5.22 2.83 11.52
N LYS A 133 -5.05 1.55 11.27
CA LYS A 133 -6.03 0.72 10.56
C LYS A 133 -6.66 -0.30 11.49
N THR A 134 -7.98 -0.25 11.63
CA THR A 134 -8.73 -1.30 12.31
C THR A 134 -9.42 -2.21 11.29
N LEU A 135 -9.31 -3.49 11.50
CA LEU A 135 -9.93 -4.55 10.70
C LEU A 135 -10.79 -5.43 11.61
N GLU A 136 -11.96 -5.83 11.14
CA GLU A 136 -12.72 -6.90 11.73
C GLU A 136 -12.45 -8.19 10.92
N VAL A 137 -12.01 -9.23 11.60
CA VAL A 137 -11.75 -10.56 11.01
C VAL A 137 -12.49 -11.59 11.86
N GLU A 138 -13.44 -12.29 11.25
CA GLU A 138 -14.31 -13.27 11.95
C GLU A 138 -14.98 -12.68 13.20
N GLY A 139 -15.46 -11.43 13.12
CA GLY A 139 -16.13 -10.73 14.21
C GLY A 139 -15.20 -10.23 15.32
N LYS A 140 -13.88 -10.30 15.15
CA LYS A 140 -12.89 -9.80 16.11
C LYS A 140 -12.12 -8.62 15.50
N GLU A 141 -11.99 -7.55 16.28
CA GLU A 141 -11.24 -6.36 15.85
C GLU A 141 -9.74 -6.49 16.10
N TYR A 142 -8.97 -6.03 15.11
CA TYR A 142 -7.51 -5.91 15.14
C TYR A 142 -7.13 -4.52 14.70
N THR A 143 -6.36 -3.82 15.51
CA THR A 143 -5.85 -2.49 15.18
C THR A 143 -4.37 -2.59 14.83
N LEU A 144 -4.01 -2.03 13.68
CA LEU A 144 -2.66 -2.00 13.13
C LEU A 144 -2.13 -0.58 13.16
N GLU A 145 -0.93 -0.42 13.68
CA GLU A 145 -0.13 0.81 13.59
C GLU A 145 0.89 0.71 12.42
N PRO A 146 1.58 1.79 12.05
CA PRO A 146 2.53 1.75 10.94
C PRO A 146 3.57 0.63 11.10
N ARG A 147 3.71 -0.19 10.04
CA ARG A 147 4.53 -1.40 9.92
C ARG A 147 3.92 -2.67 10.52
N ASP A 148 2.80 -2.56 11.24
CA ASP A 148 2.08 -3.75 11.66
C ASP A 148 1.45 -4.47 10.48
N LYS A 149 1.38 -5.79 10.57
CA LYS A 149 0.86 -6.67 9.53
C LYS A 149 -0.11 -7.67 10.10
N ILE A 150 -1.13 -8.01 9.32
CA ILE A 150 -2.03 -9.13 9.62
C ILE A 150 -2.19 -10.02 8.39
N GLY A 151 -2.02 -11.32 8.56
CA GLY A 151 -2.32 -12.30 7.52
C GLY A 151 -3.73 -12.84 7.69
N ILE A 152 -4.54 -12.77 6.65
CA ILE A 152 -5.91 -13.29 6.58
C ILE A 152 -5.91 -14.46 5.60
N ALA A 153 -6.35 -15.64 6.05
CA ALA A 153 -6.45 -16.80 5.19
C ALA A 153 -7.60 -16.64 4.18
N LYS A 154 -7.47 -17.25 3.01
CA LYS A 154 -8.54 -17.27 1.99
C LYS A 154 -9.86 -17.71 2.59
N ASN A 155 -10.95 -17.17 2.07
CA ASN A 155 -12.33 -17.45 2.50
C ASN A 155 -12.62 -17.08 3.96
N THR A 156 -11.77 -16.30 4.63
CA THR A 156 -12.02 -15.76 5.96
C THR A 156 -12.79 -14.43 5.83
N GLU A 157 -13.92 -14.31 6.51
CA GLU A 157 -14.73 -13.09 6.52
C GLU A 157 -13.96 -11.95 7.20
N HIS A 158 -13.90 -10.83 6.52
CA HIS A 158 -13.25 -9.62 7.04
C HIS A 158 -13.79 -8.34 6.41
N ARG A 159 -13.56 -7.23 7.09
CA ARG A 159 -13.79 -5.87 6.59
C ARG A 159 -12.87 -4.85 7.26
N ALA A 160 -12.70 -3.70 6.62
CA ALA A 160 -12.04 -2.56 7.24
C ALA A 160 -13.05 -1.73 8.05
N LEU A 161 -12.63 -1.33 9.26
CA LEU A 161 -13.33 -0.37 10.11
C LEU A 161 -12.52 0.93 10.08
N ASN A 162 -12.94 1.89 9.26
CA ASN A 162 -12.16 3.10 8.97
C ASN A 162 -12.37 4.19 10.04
N TYR A 163 -12.17 3.86 11.31
CA TYR A 163 -12.35 4.80 12.42
C TYR A 163 -11.40 5.99 12.34
N GLU A 164 -10.18 5.77 11.89
CA GLU A 164 -9.11 6.76 11.81
C GLU A 164 -8.55 6.83 10.37
N LYS A 165 -7.89 7.94 10.05
CA LYS A 165 -7.16 8.08 8.79
C LYS A 165 -6.08 7.01 8.69
N ALA A 166 -6.05 6.30 7.57
CA ALA A 166 -5.10 5.23 7.34
C ALA A 166 -4.72 5.10 5.86
N LEU A 167 -3.47 4.69 5.65
CA LEU A 167 -2.97 4.14 4.40
C LEU A 167 -2.52 2.71 4.67
N MET A 168 -3.08 1.76 3.96
CA MET A 168 -2.71 0.35 4.05
C MET A 168 -2.47 -0.24 2.68
N ILE A 169 -1.66 -1.30 2.63
CA ILE A 169 -1.48 -2.15 1.45
C ILE A 169 -2.05 -3.52 1.75
N SER A 170 -2.86 -4.04 0.83
CA SER A 170 -3.33 -5.42 0.82
C SER A 170 -2.61 -6.19 -0.26
N TYR A 171 -1.84 -7.20 0.12
CA TYR A 171 -1.08 -8.07 -0.76
C TYR A 171 -1.83 -9.39 -0.94
N GLY A 172 -2.15 -9.76 -2.17
CA GLY A 172 -2.64 -11.09 -2.53
C GLY A 172 -1.50 -12.09 -2.57
N ILE A 173 -1.52 -13.08 -1.68
CA ILE A 173 -0.48 -14.10 -1.56
C ILE A 173 -0.96 -15.38 -2.22
N GLY A 174 -0.25 -15.81 -3.26
CA GLY A 174 -0.68 -16.96 -4.08
C GLY A 174 -0.68 -18.31 -3.37
N ASP A 175 0.02 -18.44 -2.24
CA ASP A 175 0.11 -19.69 -1.49
C ASP A 175 0.20 -19.48 0.03
N THR A 176 -0.42 -20.41 0.77
CA THR A 176 -0.45 -20.42 2.24
C THR A 176 0.96 -20.63 2.85
N GLU A 177 1.91 -21.18 2.12
CA GLU A 177 3.28 -21.40 2.59
C GLU A 177 4.01 -20.06 2.75
N THR A 178 3.82 -19.17 1.78
CA THR A 178 4.37 -17.80 1.83
C THR A 178 3.82 -17.02 3.04
N LEU A 179 2.51 -17.06 3.29
CA LEU A 179 1.90 -16.44 4.44
C LEU A 179 2.44 -17.01 5.76
N THR A 180 2.65 -18.32 5.83
CA THR A 180 3.20 -19.00 7.02
C THR A 180 4.66 -18.58 7.28
N ARG A 181 5.45 -18.36 6.23
CA ARG A 181 6.84 -17.87 6.37
C ARG A 181 6.88 -16.45 6.91
N ILE A 182 6.00 -15.57 6.42
CA ILE A 182 5.90 -14.19 6.90
C ILE A 182 5.58 -14.17 8.40
N ARG A 183 4.56 -14.92 8.84
CA ARG A 183 4.14 -15.00 10.26
C ARG A 183 5.21 -15.58 11.21
N LYS A 184 6.21 -16.30 10.71
CA LYS A 184 7.29 -16.87 11.54
C LYS A 184 8.49 -15.95 11.68
N ASN A 185 8.58 -14.91 10.88
CA ASN A 185 9.69 -13.95 10.88
C ASN A 185 9.35 -12.64 11.61
N ASP A 186 8.10 -12.49 12.09
CA ASP A 186 7.63 -11.44 12.98
C ASP A 186 7.77 -11.89 14.46
#